data_22791b993fae8b902663820443d3d44d
#
_entry.id   22791b993fae8b902663820443d3d44d
#
_cell.length_a   1.000
_cell.length_b   1.000
_cell.length_c   1.000
_cell.angle_alpha   90.00
_cell.angle_beta   90.00
_cell.angle_gamma   90.00
#
_symmetry.space_group_name_H-M   'P 1'
#
loop_
_entity.id
_entity.type
_entity.pdbx_description
1 polymer ?
#
loop_
_entity_poly.entity_id
_entity_poly.type
_entity_poly.pdbx_seq_one_letter_code
_entity_poly.pdbx_strand_id
1 'polypeptide(L)'
;MEFKSLKNIETSFRQIRLFCIVLVIGCAVVAICSVVFAFRFAEKQREKIYVLDGGKSLMLALSQNRPAEAREHVRRFHELFFTLSPEKSAIEHNVKRALLLADKSAYNYYQDFAEKGFYNRLIAGNINQSLQVDSVVCNFDNYPYQAKTYARQVILRESNVTERSLVTVCRLVNATRSDDNPNGFTIEGFTIVENRDISTVER
;
A
#
# COMPACT_ATOMS: atom_id res chain seq x y z
N MET A 1 -66.96 -46.64 -3.76
CA MET A 1 -65.68 -46.51 -4.51
C MET A 1 -65.10 -45.08 -4.55
N GLU A 2 -65.86 -44.03 -4.23
CA GLU A 2 -65.41 -42.63 -4.33
C GLU A 2 -64.41 -42.18 -3.27
N PHE A 3 -64.51 -42.65 -2.03
CA PHE A 3 -63.60 -42.23 -0.94
C PHE A 3 -62.15 -42.65 -1.12
N LYS A 4 -61.85 -43.74 -1.84
CA LYS A 4 -60.48 -44.17 -2.17
C LYS A 4 -59.81 -43.27 -3.23
N SER A 5 -60.59 -42.77 -4.17
CA SER A 5 -60.16 -41.87 -5.23
C SER A 5 -59.78 -40.50 -4.65
N LEU A 6 -60.57 -39.93 -3.77
CA LEU A 6 -60.31 -38.65 -3.10
C LEU A 6 -59.03 -38.69 -2.25
N LYS A 7 -58.79 -39.77 -1.52
CA LYS A 7 -57.57 -39.94 -0.71
C LYS A 7 -56.30 -40.07 -1.56
N ASN A 8 -56.37 -40.66 -2.76
CA ASN A 8 -55.30 -40.72 -3.71
C ASN A 8 -54.98 -39.36 -4.34
N ILE A 9 -55.99 -38.54 -4.60
CA ILE A 9 -55.81 -37.19 -5.15
C ILE A 9 -55.11 -36.29 -4.12
N GLU A 10 -55.52 -36.35 -2.88
CA GLU A 10 -54.94 -35.56 -1.79
C GLU A 10 -53.45 -35.91 -1.51
N THR A 11 -53.11 -37.21 -1.56
CA THR A 11 -51.72 -37.66 -1.45
C THR A 11 -50.87 -37.22 -2.65
N SER A 12 -51.41 -37.25 -3.86
CA SER A 12 -50.72 -36.76 -5.05
C SER A 12 -50.48 -35.25 -5.01
N PHE A 13 -51.47 -34.46 -4.58
CA PHE A 13 -51.29 -33.02 -4.37
C PHE A 13 -50.24 -32.70 -3.32
N ARG A 14 -50.19 -33.46 -2.23
CA ARG A 14 -49.15 -33.30 -1.19
C ARG A 14 -47.77 -33.62 -1.72
N GLN A 15 -47.62 -34.68 -2.51
CA GLN A 15 -46.33 -35.03 -3.17
C GLN A 15 -45.86 -33.98 -4.17
N ILE A 16 -46.77 -33.47 -5.02
CA ILE A 16 -46.46 -32.41 -5.97
C ILE A 16 -46.03 -31.12 -5.23
N ARG A 17 -46.75 -30.73 -4.17
CA ARG A 17 -46.38 -29.56 -3.35
C ARG A 17 -44.99 -29.72 -2.77
N LEU A 18 -44.66 -30.89 -2.22
CA LEU A 18 -43.39 -31.17 -1.61
C LEU A 18 -42.27 -31.14 -2.65
N PHE A 19 -42.50 -31.69 -3.84
CA PHE A 19 -41.57 -31.63 -4.97
C PHE A 19 -41.32 -30.18 -5.43
N CYS A 20 -42.38 -29.37 -5.55
CA CYS A 20 -42.24 -27.95 -5.90
C CYS A 20 -41.42 -27.18 -4.85
N ILE A 21 -41.64 -27.43 -3.55
CA ILE A 21 -40.87 -26.78 -2.48
C ILE A 21 -39.39 -27.16 -2.57
N VAL A 22 -39.08 -28.44 -2.73
CA VAL A 22 -37.69 -28.91 -2.88
C VAL A 22 -37.02 -28.30 -4.13
N LEU A 23 -37.75 -28.19 -5.22
CA LEU A 23 -37.25 -27.58 -6.46
C LEU A 23 -36.94 -26.08 -6.27
N VAL A 24 -37.83 -25.34 -5.61
CA VAL A 24 -37.63 -23.91 -5.33
C VAL A 24 -36.40 -23.70 -4.40
N ILE A 25 -36.26 -24.54 -3.34
CA ILE A 25 -35.11 -24.50 -2.47
C ILE A 25 -33.83 -24.80 -3.24
N GLY A 26 -33.86 -25.83 -4.09
CA GLY A 26 -32.71 -26.18 -4.95
C GLY A 26 -32.29 -25.02 -5.87
N CYS A 27 -33.24 -24.37 -6.52
CA CYS A 27 -32.95 -23.19 -7.35
C CYS A 27 -32.39 -22.04 -6.55
N ALA A 28 -32.91 -21.78 -5.35
CA ALA A 28 -32.39 -20.73 -4.46
C ALA A 28 -30.94 -20.99 -4.04
N VAL A 29 -30.60 -22.23 -3.68
CA VAL A 29 -29.22 -22.62 -3.32
C VAL A 29 -28.26 -22.42 -4.51
N VAL A 30 -28.65 -22.86 -5.72
CA VAL A 30 -27.83 -22.66 -6.92
C VAL A 30 -27.63 -21.18 -7.21
N ALA A 31 -28.69 -20.35 -7.07
CA ALA A 31 -28.56 -18.90 -7.26
C ALA A 31 -27.59 -18.26 -6.27
N ILE A 32 -27.68 -18.62 -4.99
CA ILE A 32 -26.76 -18.11 -3.95
C ILE A 32 -25.31 -18.55 -4.23
N CYS A 33 -25.09 -19.82 -4.56
CA CYS A 33 -23.78 -20.33 -4.92
C CYS A 33 -23.19 -19.61 -6.13
N SER A 34 -24.00 -19.35 -7.16
CA SER A 34 -23.57 -18.62 -8.36
C SER A 34 -23.15 -17.19 -8.06
N VAL A 35 -23.89 -16.49 -7.20
CA VAL A 35 -23.57 -15.14 -6.77
C VAL A 35 -22.25 -15.11 -5.95
N VAL A 36 -22.11 -16.02 -4.99
CA VAL A 36 -20.86 -16.12 -4.20
C VAL A 36 -19.66 -16.45 -5.08
N PHE A 37 -19.83 -17.38 -6.04
CA PHE A 37 -18.77 -17.71 -6.98
C PHE A 37 -18.41 -16.53 -7.88
N ALA A 38 -19.40 -15.79 -8.39
CA ALA A 38 -19.19 -14.60 -9.22
C ALA A 38 -18.41 -13.50 -8.45
N PHE A 39 -18.77 -13.27 -7.18
CA PHE A 39 -18.03 -12.32 -6.33
C PHE A 39 -16.58 -12.75 -6.12
N ARG A 40 -16.33 -14.01 -5.75
CA ARG A 40 -14.96 -14.52 -5.58
C ARG A 40 -14.16 -14.49 -6.89
N PHE A 41 -14.80 -14.79 -8.00
CA PHE A 41 -14.15 -14.72 -9.31
C PHE A 41 -13.81 -13.28 -9.70
N ALA A 42 -14.73 -12.33 -9.47
CA ALA A 42 -14.50 -10.91 -9.74
C ALA A 42 -13.37 -10.35 -8.87
N GLU A 43 -13.29 -10.73 -7.59
CA GLU A 43 -12.23 -10.33 -6.67
C GLU A 43 -10.86 -10.87 -7.14
N LYS A 44 -10.80 -12.11 -7.58
CA LYS A 44 -9.59 -12.73 -8.14
C LYS A 44 -9.15 -12.13 -9.49
N GLN A 45 -10.08 -11.57 -10.27
CA GLN A 45 -9.76 -10.88 -11.53
C GLN A 45 -9.27 -9.46 -11.33
N ARG A 46 -9.65 -8.79 -10.24
CA ARG A 46 -9.14 -7.45 -9.88
C ARG A 46 -7.64 -7.45 -9.56
N GLU A 47 -7.07 -8.59 -9.24
CA GLU A 47 -5.62 -8.75 -9.01
C GLU A 47 -4.80 -8.86 -10.31
N LYS A 48 -5.45 -8.96 -11.46
CA LYS A 48 -4.78 -9.09 -12.77
C LYS A 48 -4.65 -7.73 -13.43
N ILE A 49 -3.46 -7.22 -13.55
CA ILE A 49 -3.15 -5.99 -14.29
C ILE A 49 -2.63 -6.40 -15.67
N TYR A 50 -3.28 -5.93 -16.72
CA TYR A 50 -2.81 -6.10 -18.09
C TYR A 50 -1.91 -4.91 -18.44
N VAL A 51 -0.63 -5.15 -18.64
CA VAL A 51 0.32 -4.14 -19.13
C VAL A 51 0.48 -4.32 -20.64
N LEU A 52 0.18 -3.27 -21.41
CA LEU A 52 0.49 -3.18 -22.83
C LEU A 52 1.93 -2.76 -22.99
N ASP A 53 2.80 -3.69 -23.34
CA ASP A 53 4.20 -3.38 -23.69
C ASP A 53 4.28 -3.14 -25.21
N GLY A 54 4.41 -1.87 -25.60
CA GLY A 54 4.71 -1.45 -26.99
C GLY A 54 3.78 -1.99 -28.07
N GLY A 55 2.56 -2.40 -27.75
CA GLY A 55 1.53 -2.84 -28.74
C GLY A 55 1.73 -4.26 -29.28
N LYS A 56 2.60 -5.09 -28.72
CA LYS A 56 2.89 -6.43 -29.29
C LYS A 56 2.58 -7.64 -28.41
N SER A 57 2.34 -7.49 -27.12
CA SER A 57 1.88 -8.61 -26.27
C SER A 57 1.17 -8.12 -25.01
N LEU A 58 0.01 -8.74 -24.71
CA LEU A 58 -0.64 -8.66 -23.42
C LEU A 58 0.17 -9.53 -22.42
N MET A 59 1.09 -8.94 -21.69
CA MET A 59 1.70 -9.62 -20.56
C MET A 59 0.75 -9.56 -19.36
N LEU A 60 0.35 -10.73 -18.86
CA LEU A 60 -0.38 -10.87 -17.62
C LEU A 60 0.58 -10.55 -16.46
N ALA A 61 0.64 -9.32 -16.05
CA ALA A 61 1.31 -8.98 -14.80
C ALA A 61 0.42 -9.46 -13.64
N LEU A 62 0.64 -10.69 -13.19
CA LEU A 62 0.05 -11.18 -11.95
C LEU A 62 0.49 -10.25 -10.82
N SER A 63 -0.47 -9.75 -10.06
CA SER A 63 -0.29 -8.93 -8.85
C SER A 63 0.43 -9.68 -7.71
N GLN A 64 1.28 -10.65 -8.03
CA GLN A 64 2.03 -11.43 -7.03
C GLN A 64 3.21 -10.67 -6.43
N ASN A 65 3.55 -9.48 -6.95
CA ASN A 65 4.69 -8.68 -6.47
C ASN A 65 4.31 -7.52 -5.53
N ARG A 66 3.12 -7.56 -4.91
CA ARG A 66 2.72 -6.55 -3.91
C ARG A 66 3.79 -6.30 -2.83
N PRO A 67 4.51 -7.33 -2.31
CA PRO A 67 5.62 -7.10 -1.40
C PRO A 67 6.79 -6.29 -1.98
N ALA A 68 7.11 -6.48 -3.25
CA ALA A 68 8.16 -5.71 -3.93
C ALA A 68 7.72 -4.25 -4.17
N GLU A 69 6.49 -4.06 -4.65
CA GLU A 69 5.88 -2.75 -4.85
C GLU A 69 5.77 -1.96 -3.53
N ALA A 70 5.39 -2.63 -2.44
CA ALA A 70 5.30 -2.02 -1.11
C ALA A 70 6.68 -1.56 -0.61
N ARG A 71 7.72 -2.39 -0.74
CA ARG A 71 9.09 -2.01 -0.37
C ARG A 71 9.61 -0.85 -1.22
N GLU A 72 9.32 -0.86 -2.52
CA GLU A 72 9.72 0.23 -3.42
C GLU A 72 8.98 1.53 -3.08
N HIS A 73 7.69 1.46 -2.75
CA HIS A 73 6.91 2.62 -2.32
C HIS A 73 7.51 3.27 -1.06
N VAL A 74 7.84 2.45 -0.06
CA VAL A 74 8.47 2.91 1.18
C VAL A 74 9.86 3.48 0.90
N ARG A 75 10.70 2.81 0.10
CA ARG A 75 12.02 3.30 -0.30
C ARG A 75 11.93 4.66 -0.96
N ARG A 76 11.08 4.79 -1.99
CA ARG A 76 10.89 6.03 -2.73
C ARG A 76 10.44 7.19 -1.84
N PHE A 77 9.51 6.93 -0.92
CA PHE A 77 9.11 7.94 0.07
C PHE A 77 10.31 8.44 0.87
N HIS A 78 11.10 7.53 1.43
CA HIS A 78 12.24 7.89 2.26
C HIS A 78 13.31 8.64 1.47
N GLU A 79 13.64 8.21 0.27
CA GLU A 79 14.60 8.88 -0.59
C GLU A 79 14.14 10.32 -0.92
N LEU A 80 12.86 10.51 -1.26
CA LEU A 80 12.32 11.84 -1.53
C LEU A 80 12.25 12.72 -0.28
N PHE A 81 11.90 12.15 0.87
CA PHE A 81 11.68 12.93 2.09
C PHE A 81 12.98 13.33 2.79
N PHE A 82 14.02 12.50 2.71
CA PHE A 82 15.27 12.69 3.45
C PHE A 82 16.49 13.03 2.58
N THR A 83 16.39 12.99 1.24
CA THR A 83 17.46 13.50 0.38
C THR A 83 17.23 14.97 0.12
N LEU A 84 18.08 15.80 0.70
CA LEU A 84 17.93 17.25 0.76
C LEU A 84 19.20 17.92 0.27
N SER A 85 19.09 18.67 -0.82
CA SER A 85 20.14 19.56 -1.32
C SER A 85 19.97 20.96 -0.70
N PRO A 86 21.04 21.80 -0.63
CA PRO A 86 20.96 23.15 -0.06
C PRO A 86 20.25 24.15 -1.00
N GLU A 87 19.23 23.72 -1.71
CA GLU A 87 18.45 24.52 -2.63
C GLU A 87 16.96 24.43 -2.27
N LYS A 88 16.34 25.57 -2.01
CA LYS A 88 14.93 25.65 -1.57
C LYS A 88 13.96 24.97 -2.53
N SER A 89 14.11 25.23 -3.83
CA SER A 89 13.24 24.65 -4.87
C SER A 89 13.32 23.13 -4.92
N ALA A 90 14.53 22.56 -4.77
CA ALA A 90 14.75 21.12 -4.78
C ALA A 90 14.17 20.46 -3.51
N ILE A 91 14.33 21.08 -2.34
CA ILE A 91 13.72 20.61 -1.08
C ILE A 91 12.20 20.57 -1.23
N GLU A 92 11.59 21.69 -1.64
CA GLU A 92 10.13 21.79 -1.78
C GLU A 92 9.59 20.77 -2.80
N HIS A 93 10.27 20.60 -3.92
CA HIS A 93 9.88 19.64 -4.95
C HIS A 93 9.92 18.20 -4.42
N ASN A 94 11.01 17.80 -3.78
CA ASN A 94 11.16 16.45 -3.27
C ASN A 94 10.19 16.14 -2.14
N VAL A 95 10.06 17.06 -1.17
CA VAL A 95 9.13 16.90 -0.05
C VAL A 95 7.69 16.86 -0.53
N LYS A 96 7.29 17.73 -1.46
CA LYS A 96 5.94 17.70 -2.04
C LYS A 96 5.62 16.33 -2.66
N ARG A 97 6.54 15.75 -3.41
CA ARG A 97 6.38 14.43 -4.02
C ARG A 97 6.34 13.31 -2.97
N ALA A 98 7.15 13.40 -1.91
CA ALA A 98 7.09 12.46 -0.80
C ALA A 98 5.74 12.48 -0.10
N LEU A 99 5.19 13.67 0.15
CA LEU A 99 3.90 13.84 0.83
C LEU A 99 2.70 13.30 0.04
N LEU A 100 2.81 13.15 -1.29
CA LEU A 100 1.79 12.48 -2.10
C LEU A 100 1.73 10.95 -1.84
N LEU A 101 2.78 10.39 -1.25
CA LEU A 101 2.89 8.95 -0.94
C LEU A 101 2.48 8.61 0.50
N ALA A 102 2.20 9.62 1.33
CA ALA A 102 1.96 9.45 2.75
C ALA A 102 0.75 10.25 3.26
N ASP A 103 0.33 9.93 4.48
CA ASP A 103 -0.75 10.62 5.17
C ASP A 103 -0.26 11.87 5.94
N LYS A 104 -1.15 12.43 6.73
CA LYS A 104 -0.89 13.60 7.58
C LYS A 104 0.27 13.40 8.57
N SER A 105 0.63 12.18 8.93
CA SER A 105 1.74 11.94 9.87
C SER A 105 3.09 12.41 9.32
N ALA A 106 3.37 12.15 8.04
CA ALA A 106 4.57 12.66 7.36
C ALA A 106 4.54 14.18 7.19
N TYR A 107 3.37 14.74 6.90
CA TYR A 107 3.19 16.19 6.82
C TYR A 107 3.48 16.89 8.16
N ASN A 108 3.09 16.30 9.28
CA ASN A 108 3.39 16.83 10.61
C ASN A 108 4.91 16.88 10.86
N TYR A 109 5.68 15.84 10.47
CA TYR A 109 7.15 15.89 10.54
C TYR A 109 7.74 17.00 9.66
N TYR A 110 7.21 17.17 8.45
CA TYR A 110 7.64 18.27 7.58
C TYR A 110 7.42 19.63 8.22
N GLN A 111 6.23 19.87 8.80
CA GLN A 111 5.92 21.12 9.49
C GLN A 111 6.84 21.34 10.69
N ASP A 112 7.04 20.33 11.53
CA ASP A 112 7.90 20.39 12.71
C ASP A 112 9.35 20.74 12.33
N PHE A 113 9.88 20.16 11.25
CA PHE A 113 11.20 20.50 10.72
C PHE A 113 11.26 21.94 10.18
N ALA A 114 10.21 22.39 9.49
CA ALA A 114 10.13 23.74 8.96
C ALA A 114 10.06 24.78 10.08
N GLU A 115 9.20 24.58 11.08
CA GLU A 115 9.05 25.45 12.24
C GLU A 115 10.33 25.55 13.08
N LYS A 116 11.06 24.45 13.25
CA LYS A 116 12.37 24.42 13.89
C LYS A 116 13.49 25.03 13.04
N GLY A 117 13.19 25.55 11.85
CA GLY A 117 14.15 26.17 10.95
C GLY A 117 15.18 25.20 10.37
N PHE A 118 14.87 23.89 10.32
CA PHE A 118 15.80 22.87 9.85
C PHE A 118 16.23 23.11 8.40
N TYR A 119 15.28 23.35 7.50
CA TYR A 119 15.56 23.58 6.07
C TYR A 119 16.37 24.88 5.85
N ASN A 120 16.07 25.93 6.60
CA ASN A 120 16.81 27.18 6.53
C ASN A 120 18.28 27.02 6.95
N ARG A 121 18.55 26.26 8.02
CA ARG A 121 19.92 25.95 8.45
C ARG A 121 20.65 25.10 7.42
N LEU A 122 19.96 24.19 6.74
CA LEU A 122 20.53 23.34 5.71
C LEU A 122 20.97 24.17 4.49
N ILE A 123 20.13 25.12 4.05
CA ILE A 123 20.43 26.03 2.96
C ILE A 123 21.56 27.01 3.35
N ALA A 124 21.46 27.66 4.51
CA ALA A 124 22.43 28.64 4.98
C ALA A 124 23.83 28.03 5.21
N GLY A 125 23.86 26.77 5.68
CA GLY A 125 25.10 26.02 5.92
C GLY A 125 25.65 25.30 4.69
N ASN A 126 25.02 25.44 3.53
CA ASN A 126 25.36 24.69 2.30
C ASN A 126 25.49 23.17 2.57
N ILE A 127 24.55 22.61 3.37
CA ILE A 127 24.60 21.23 3.82
C ILE A 127 23.84 20.34 2.82
N ASN A 128 24.52 19.31 2.32
CA ASN A 128 23.90 18.29 1.48
C ASN A 128 23.61 17.05 2.34
N GLN A 129 22.39 16.54 2.30
CA GLN A 129 21.99 15.32 2.97
C GLN A 129 21.49 14.32 1.94
N SER A 130 22.13 13.17 1.87
CA SER A 130 21.67 12.04 1.07
C SER A 130 21.19 10.90 1.96
N LEU A 131 20.25 10.12 1.46
CA LEU A 131 19.75 8.94 2.14
C LEU A 131 20.06 7.69 1.33
N GLN A 132 20.60 6.68 2.00
CA GLN A 132 20.73 5.33 1.48
C GLN A 132 19.84 4.39 2.29
N VAL A 133 18.85 3.79 1.63
CA VAL A 133 17.98 2.79 2.26
C VAL A 133 18.67 1.44 2.20
N ASP A 134 19.04 0.90 3.35
CA ASP A 134 19.70 -0.40 3.46
C ASP A 134 18.72 -1.55 3.34
N SER A 135 17.56 -1.46 4.03
CA SER A 135 16.52 -2.47 3.95
C SER A 135 15.14 -1.93 4.31
N VAL A 136 14.11 -2.52 3.70
CA VAL A 136 12.69 -2.30 4.05
C VAL A 136 12.08 -3.66 4.38
N VAL A 137 11.73 -3.87 5.63
CA VAL A 137 11.09 -5.09 6.13
C VAL A 137 9.60 -4.82 6.23
N CYS A 138 8.80 -5.53 5.43
CA CYS A 138 7.34 -5.41 5.44
C CYS A 138 6.72 -6.70 5.98
N ASN A 139 5.74 -6.54 6.88
CA ASN A 139 4.90 -7.63 7.36
C ASN A 139 3.53 -7.52 6.68
N PHE A 140 3.13 -8.59 5.98
CA PHE A 140 1.88 -8.71 5.23
C PHE A 140 0.85 -9.63 5.89
N ASP A 141 1.13 -10.16 7.10
CA ASP A 141 0.23 -11.09 7.77
C ASP A 141 -1.09 -10.43 8.21
N ASN A 142 -1.03 -9.15 8.57
CA ASN A 142 -2.19 -8.38 9.01
C ASN A 142 -2.29 -7.07 8.25
N TYR A 143 -3.53 -6.68 7.91
CA TYR A 143 -3.83 -5.39 7.30
C TYR A 143 -4.33 -4.40 8.38
N PRO A 144 -3.86 -3.14 8.38
CA PRO A 144 -2.86 -2.51 7.53
C PRO A 144 -1.47 -3.14 7.67
N TYR A 145 -0.76 -3.26 6.53
CA TYR A 145 0.58 -3.85 6.53
C TYR A 145 1.56 -2.97 7.31
N GLN A 146 2.52 -3.59 7.98
CA GLN A 146 3.54 -2.85 8.73
C GLN A 146 4.85 -2.84 7.96
N ALA A 147 5.52 -1.70 7.93
CA ALA A 147 6.84 -1.56 7.35
C ALA A 147 7.81 -0.92 8.34
N LYS A 148 9.02 -1.49 8.41
CA LYS A 148 10.16 -0.94 9.14
C LYS A 148 11.31 -0.74 8.17
N THR A 149 11.84 0.48 8.16
CA THR A 149 12.92 0.88 7.26
C THR A 149 14.19 1.13 8.06
N TYR A 150 15.30 0.60 7.56
CA TYR A 150 16.65 0.87 8.03
C TYR A 150 17.39 1.61 6.93
N ALA A 151 17.97 2.75 7.28
CA ALA A 151 18.64 3.61 6.32
C ALA A 151 19.81 4.34 6.99
N ARG A 152 20.74 4.83 6.16
CA ARG A 152 21.84 5.70 6.55
C ARG A 152 21.69 7.05 5.86
N GLN A 153 21.80 8.11 6.63
CA GLN A 153 21.90 9.47 6.13
C GLN A 153 23.38 9.87 6.09
N VAL A 154 23.82 10.40 4.98
CA VAL A 154 25.15 11.01 4.85
C VAL A 154 24.96 12.52 4.76
N ILE A 155 25.42 13.22 5.77
CA ILE A 155 25.29 14.67 5.92
C ILE A 155 26.66 15.29 5.61
N LEU A 156 26.76 15.92 4.44
CA LEU A 156 27.97 16.56 3.95
C LEU A 156 27.94 18.04 4.30
N ARG A 157 28.89 18.47 5.09
CA ARG A 157 29.15 19.87 5.44
C ARG A 157 30.50 20.30 4.87
N GLU A 158 30.78 21.58 4.91
CA GLU A 158 32.07 22.11 4.47
C GLU A 158 33.23 21.52 5.27
N SER A 159 33.08 21.40 6.60
CA SER A 159 34.13 20.95 7.52
C SER A 159 34.14 19.46 7.82
N ASN A 160 33.02 18.75 7.62
CA ASN A 160 32.93 17.36 8.02
C ASN A 160 31.83 16.59 7.26
N VAL A 161 31.95 15.27 7.34
CA VAL A 161 30.93 14.31 6.85
C VAL A 161 30.43 13.52 8.04
N THR A 162 29.13 13.54 8.28
CA THR A 162 28.48 12.76 9.33
C THR A 162 27.61 11.66 8.72
N GLU A 163 27.84 10.43 9.14
CA GLU A 163 26.91 9.32 8.91
C GLU A 163 25.95 9.17 10.08
N ARG A 164 24.67 8.99 9.78
CA ARG A 164 23.60 8.90 10.76
C ARG A 164 22.69 7.71 10.47
N SER A 165 22.41 6.91 11.49
CA SER A 165 21.40 5.86 11.44
C SER A 165 20.01 6.47 11.45
N LEU A 166 19.15 5.98 10.56
CA LEU A 166 17.73 6.32 10.53
C LEU A 166 16.92 5.02 10.53
N VAL A 167 16.08 4.85 11.56
CA VAL A 167 15.13 3.75 11.62
C VAL A 167 13.72 4.35 11.72
N THR A 168 12.84 3.93 10.82
CA THR A 168 11.45 4.39 10.80
C THR A 168 10.48 3.22 10.80
N VAL A 169 9.26 3.48 11.23
CA VAL A 169 8.14 2.55 11.15
C VAL A 169 6.93 3.27 10.55
N CYS A 170 6.13 2.52 9.81
CA CYS A 170 4.87 3.02 9.25
C CYS A 170 3.91 1.86 8.99
N ARG A 171 2.66 2.20 8.69
CA ARG A 171 1.67 1.30 8.13
C ARG A 171 1.50 1.57 6.65
N LEU A 172 1.17 0.55 5.89
CA LEU A 172 0.85 0.64 4.47
C LEU A 172 -0.61 0.28 4.25
N VAL A 173 -1.34 1.18 3.62
CA VAL A 173 -2.73 1.01 3.23
C VAL A 173 -2.83 1.00 1.72
N ASN A 174 -3.71 0.17 1.18
CA ASN A 174 -3.96 0.15 -0.26
C ASN A 174 -4.61 1.45 -0.71
N ALA A 175 -4.09 2.03 -1.78
CA ALA A 175 -4.59 3.23 -2.41
C ALA A 175 -4.83 3.01 -3.92
N THR A 176 -5.58 3.90 -4.54
CA THR A 176 -5.73 3.90 -5.99
C THR A 176 -4.41 4.29 -6.65
N ARG A 177 -4.01 3.55 -7.67
CA ARG A 177 -2.83 3.89 -8.47
C ARG A 177 -3.07 5.15 -9.29
N SER A 178 -2.05 5.98 -9.38
CA SER A 178 -2.01 7.19 -10.20
C SER A 178 -0.59 7.43 -10.69
N ASP A 179 -0.40 8.40 -11.57
CA ASP A 179 0.94 8.80 -12.05
C ASP A 179 1.85 9.24 -10.90
N ASP A 180 1.30 9.87 -9.88
CA ASP A 180 2.02 10.29 -8.68
C ASP A 180 2.25 9.14 -7.70
N ASN A 181 1.38 8.12 -7.72
CA ASN A 181 1.41 6.96 -6.82
C ASN A 181 1.27 5.63 -7.60
N PRO A 182 2.28 5.23 -8.37
CA PRO A 182 2.19 4.06 -9.26
C PRO A 182 2.09 2.73 -8.50
N ASN A 183 2.61 2.66 -7.27
CA ASN A 183 2.59 1.44 -6.45
C ASN A 183 1.24 1.20 -5.77
N GLY A 184 0.37 2.22 -5.66
CA GLY A 184 -0.96 2.11 -5.08
C GLY A 184 -0.95 1.76 -3.59
N PHE A 185 -0.08 2.41 -2.82
CA PHE A 185 -0.05 2.38 -1.36
C PHE A 185 -0.06 3.80 -0.80
N THR A 186 -0.49 3.93 0.45
CA THR A 186 -0.32 5.15 1.26
C THR A 186 0.39 4.78 2.54
N ILE A 187 1.43 5.53 2.89
CA ILE A 187 2.11 5.43 4.17
C ILE A 187 1.26 6.14 5.23
N GLU A 188 0.90 5.42 6.29
CA GLU A 188 0.17 5.96 7.44
C GLU A 188 0.95 5.80 8.74
N GLY A 189 0.75 6.75 9.65
CA GLY A 189 1.34 6.69 10.99
C GLY A 189 2.87 6.64 10.94
N PHE A 190 3.47 7.37 10.01
CA PHE A 190 4.92 7.47 9.86
C PHE A 190 5.56 7.97 11.16
N THR A 191 6.58 7.25 11.65
CA THR A 191 7.29 7.58 12.89
C THR A 191 8.77 7.27 12.75
N ILE A 192 9.61 8.21 13.19
CA ILE A 192 11.05 8.03 13.30
C ILE A 192 11.33 7.40 14.68
N VAL A 193 11.88 6.19 14.67
CA VAL A 193 12.20 5.42 15.89
C VAL A 193 13.61 5.72 16.35
N GLU A 194 14.54 5.85 15.40
CA GLU A 194 15.94 6.12 15.68
C GLU A 194 16.49 7.12 14.65
N ASN A 195 17.23 8.11 15.13
CA ASN A 195 17.97 9.06 14.30
C ASN A 195 19.18 9.53 15.07
N ARG A 196 20.30 8.82 14.96
CA ARG A 196 21.53 9.08 15.72
C ARG A 196 22.76 9.06 14.83
N ASP A 197 23.76 9.87 15.19
CA ASP A 197 25.04 9.91 14.52
C ASP A 197 25.82 8.60 14.79
N ILE A 198 26.36 7.99 13.74
CA ILE A 198 27.21 6.80 13.80
C ILE A 198 28.67 7.23 13.83
N SER A 199 29.05 8.08 12.90
CA SER A 199 30.42 8.56 12.73
C SER A 199 30.44 9.98 12.21
N THR A 200 31.49 10.73 12.55
CA THR A 200 31.79 12.04 11.97
C THR A 200 33.26 12.09 11.63
N VAL A 201 33.58 12.39 10.38
CA VAL A 201 34.95 12.50 9.88
C VAL A 201 35.17 13.92 9.41
N GLU A 202 36.25 14.54 9.88
CA GLU A 202 36.69 15.85 9.38
C GLU A 202 37.21 15.75 7.96
N ARG A 203 37.03 16.80 7.19
CA ARG A 203 37.30 16.83 5.75
C ARG A 203 38.51 17.66 5.42
#